data_b0946a0df434b56193a6524c1106327e
#
_entry.id   b0946a0df434b56193a6524c1106327e
#
_cell.length_a   1.000
_cell.length_b   1.000
_cell.length_c   1.000
_cell.angle_alpha   90.00
_cell.angle_beta   90.00
_cell.angle_gamma   90.00
#
_symmetry.space_group_name_H-M   'P 1'
#
loop_
_entity.id
_entity.type
_entity.pdbx_description
1 polymer ?
#
loop_
_entity_poly.entity_id
_entity_poly.type
_entity_poly.pdbx_seq_one_letter_code
_entity_poly.pdbx_strand_id
1 'polypeptide(L)'
;MTRFSQTIFSCTVVAVFTGCALFRPAPHKLFERAKKHEPFDAIIVPGVPLSQNGTWDSIMKARVLWSVYLYKHGMTKNIIYSGNSVYSPYIEAEAMALYAVALGIPREHIVIEPQALHSTENVYFSYLLAHTLGFKSLGLATDPFQASMLYRFTKKRFGTMITPVPILFDTIKTMNSVNPRIDAQLAHVENWKSIVETQTPHFRRQGTQGKNIPFEKRRLDAL
;
A
#
# COMPACT_ATOMS: atom_id res chain seq x y z
N MET A 1 34.94 37.81 11.04
CA MET A 1 35.19 36.35 10.84
C MET A 1 33.92 35.49 11.06
N THR A 2 32.70 35.97 10.74
CA THR A 2 31.44 35.29 11.07
C THR A 2 30.56 34.90 9.86
N ARG A 3 30.96 35.25 8.64
CA ARG A 3 30.18 34.89 7.42
C ARG A 3 30.62 33.59 6.74
N PHE A 4 31.79 33.06 7.02
CA PHE A 4 32.30 31.84 6.39
C PHE A 4 31.74 30.55 7.03
N SER A 5 31.35 30.60 8.31
CA SER A 5 30.82 29.44 9.05
C SER A 5 29.39 29.08 8.68
N GLN A 6 28.55 30.07 8.33
CA GLN A 6 27.13 29.81 8.00
C GLN A 6 26.93 29.17 6.63
N THR A 7 27.81 29.50 5.66
CA THR A 7 27.67 28.95 4.30
C THR A 7 28.08 27.49 4.22
N ILE A 8 29.06 27.05 5.02
CA ILE A 8 29.52 25.65 5.06
C ILE A 8 28.46 24.77 5.74
N PHE A 9 27.78 25.26 6.79
CA PHE A 9 26.73 24.50 7.48
C PHE A 9 25.49 24.30 6.62
N SER A 10 25.10 25.30 5.81
CA SER A 10 23.98 25.21 4.88
C SER A 10 24.22 24.20 3.75
N CYS A 11 25.43 24.15 3.19
CA CYS A 11 25.78 23.18 2.14
C CYS A 11 25.79 21.71 2.66
N THR A 12 26.26 21.51 3.91
CA THR A 12 26.32 20.13 4.48
C THR A 12 24.95 19.58 4.78
N VAL A 13 24.00 20.40 5.23
CA VAL A 13 22.60 19.95 5.50
C VAL A 13 21.86 19.60 4.20
N VAL A 14 22.06 20.38 3.14
CA VAL A 14 21.44 20.07 1.82
C VAL A 14 22.01 18.78 1.23
N ALA A 15 23.32 18.53 1.37
CA ALA A 15 23.96 17.30 0.87
C ALA A 15 23.45 16.02 1.58
N VAL A 16 23.09 16.10 2.87
CA VAL A 16 22.55 14.94 3.62
C VAL A 16 21.14 14.59 3.18
N PHE A 17 20.31 15.57 2.82
CA PHE A 17 18.94 15.29 2.33
C PHE A 17 18.92 14.76 0.89
N THR A 18 19.81 15.19 0.03
CA THR A 18 19.93 14.68 -1.34
C THR A 18 20.54 13.27 -1.39
N GLY A 19 21.43 12.92 -0.46
CA GLY A 19 22.08 11.61 -0.42
C GLY A 19 21.12 10.46 -0.17
N CYS A 20 20.06 10.62 0.64
CA CYS A 20 19.08 9.58 0.91
C CYS A 20 18.14 9.27 -0.27
N ALA A 21 17.92 10.21 -1.18
CA ALA A 21 17.08 10.01 -2.36
C ALA A 21 17.81 9.24 -3.47
N LEU A 22 19.14 9.32 -3.55
CA LEU A 22 19.96 8.72 -4.60
C LEU A 22 20.12 7.19 -4.48
N PHE A 23 19.85 6.59 -3.32
CA PHE A 23 20.02 5.15 -3.08
C PHE A 23 18.75 4.30 -3.21
N ARG A 24 17.62 4.91 -3.62
CA ARG A 24 16.37 4.16 -3.80
C ARG A 24 16.17 3.84 -5.29
N PRO A 25 15.83 2.58 -5.62
CA PRO A 25 15.54 2.24 -7.01
C PRO A 25 14.38 3.08 -7.54
N ALA A 26 14.54 3.67 -8.73
CA ALA A 26 13.46 4.40 -9.41
C ALA A 26 12.25 3.48 -9.62
N PRO A 27 10.99 3.99 -9.56
CA PRO A 27 9.78 3.18 -9.74
C PRO A 27 9.81 2.32 -11.00
N HIS A 28 10.24 2.86 -12.12
CA HIS A 28 10.40 2.11 -13.38
C HIS A 28 11.35 0.91 -13.26
N LYS A 29 12.49 1.07 -12.59
CA LYS A 29 13.44 -0.04 -12.38
C LYS A 29 12.86 -1.15 -11.49
N LEU A 30 12.06 -0.78 -10.49
CA LEU A 30 11.36 -1.75 -9.64
C LEU A 30 10.29 -2.49 -10.44
N PHE A 31 9.53 -1.77 -11.24
CA PHE A 31 8.50 -2.36 -12.08
C PHE A 31 9.09 -3.32 -13.13
N GLU A 32 10.18 -2.95 -13.81
CA GLU A 32 10.87 -3.85 -14.74
C GLU A 32 11.42 -5.12 -14.06
N ARG A 33 11.80 -5.03 -12.80
CA ARG A 33 12.16 -6.22 -12.01
C ARG A 33 10.93 -7.06 -11.66
N ALA A 34 9.81 -6.40 -11.33
CA ALA A 34 8.56 -7.08 -11.00
C ALA A 34 8.03 -7.91 -12.17
N LYS A 35 8.15 -7.40 -13.41
CA LYS A 35 7.77 -8.14 -14.63
C LYS A 35 8.44 -9.51 -14.78
N LYS A 36 9.59 -9.74 -14.15
CA LYS A 36 10.25 -11.04 -14.17
C LYS A 36 9.59 -12.11 -13.28
N HIS A 37 8.65 -11.69 -12.44
CA HIS A 37 7.94 -12.54 -11.48
C HIS A 37 6.46 -12.72 -11.83
N GLU A 38 6.01 -12.16 -12.98
CA GLU A 38 4.63 -12.30 -13.47
C GLU A 38 4.30 -13.72 -13.96
N PRO A 39 3.04 -14.13 -13.90
CA PRO A 39 1.96 -13.48 -13.15
C PRO A 39 2.07 -13.72 -11.65
N PHE A 40 1.77 -12.70 -10.86
CA PHE A 40 1.61 -12.87 -9.42
C PHE A 40 0.33 -13.66 -9.11
N ASP A 41 0.35 -14.47 -8.05
CA ASP A 41 -0.88 -15.11 -7.56
C ASP A 41 -1.82 -14.05 -6.98
N ALA A 42 -1.26 -13.03 -6.29
CA ALA A 42 -1.99 -11.85 -5.87
C ALA A 42 -1.09 -10.62 -5.75
N ILE A 43 -1.70 -9.44 -5.90
CA ILE A 43 -1.08 -8.17 -5.50
C ILE A 43 -1.73 -7.63 -4.23
N ILE A 44 -0.90 -7.15 -3.30
CA ILE A 44 -1.33 -6.46 -2.09
C ILE A 44 -1.46 -4.96 -2.41
N VAL A 45 -2.62 -4.40 -2.17
CA VAL A 45 -2.92 -2.98 -2.37
C VAL A 45 -3.30 -2.38 -1.01
N PRO A 46 -2.36 -1.67 -0.35
CA PRO A 46 -2.61 -1.05 0.95
C PRO A 46 -3.71 0.01 0.87
N GLY A 47 -4.46 0.15 1.95
CA GLY A 47 -5.56 1.08 2.08
C GLY A 47 -5.17 2.55 2.09
N VAL A 48 -6.14 3.37 1.76
CA VAL A 48 -6.15 4.83 1.89
C VAL A 48 -7.55 5.23 2.33
N PRO A 49 -7.71 6.18 3.25
CA PRO A 49 -9.03 6.60 3.71
C PRO A 49 -9.92 7.09 2.57
N LEU A 50 -11.15 6.60 2.54
CA LEU A 50 -12.19 7.20 1.72
C LEU A 50 -12.54 8.56 2.34
N SER A 51 -12.87 9.55 1.52
CA SER A 51 -13.26 10.87 2.04
C SER A 51 -14.58 10.80 2.83
N GLN A 52 -14.84 11.76 3.69
CA GLN A 52 -16.04 11.78 4.54
C GLN A 52 -17.36 11.79 3.74
N ASN A 53 -17.34 12.26 2.50
CA ASN A 53 -18.49 12.24 1.59
C ASN A 53 -18.64 10.92 0.81
N GLY A 54 -17.88 9.88 1.14
CA GLY A 54 -17.98 8.57 0.51
C GLY A 54 -17.35 8.49 -0.89
N THR A 55 -16.46 9.43 -1.25
CA THR A 55 -15.76 9.40 -2.54
C THR A 55 -14.25 9.14 -2.36
N TRP A 56 -13.62 8.54 -3.35
CA TRP A 56 -12.16 8.36 -3.33
C TRP A 56 -11.40 9.68 -3.54
N ASP A 57 -10.23 9.77 -2.94
CA ASP A 57 -9.26 10.81 -3.25
C ASP A 57 -8.34 10.38 -4.42
N SER A 58 -7.40 11.24 -4.78
CA SER A 58 -6.46 10.96 -5.88
C SER A 58 -5.55 9.77 -5.61
N ILE A 59 -5.20 9.48 -4.36
CA ILE A 59 -4.29 8.39 -3.98
C ILE A 59 -5.03 7.05 -3.98
N MET A 60 -6.22 6.97 -3.36
CA MET A 60 -7.06 5.77 -3.44
C MET A 60 -7.36 5.44 -4.90
N LYS A 61 -7.77 6.44 -5.67
CA LYS A 61 -8.03 6.30 -7.11
C LYS A 61 -6.82 5.72 -7.84
N ALA A 62 -5.63 6.28 -7.63
CA ALA A 62 -4.43 5.81 -8.30
C ALA A 62 -4.11 4.35 -7.95
N ARG A 63 -4.26 3.94 -6.67
CA ARG A 63 -4.03 2.55 -6.25
C ARG A 63 -5.02 1.59 -6.86
N VAL A 64 -6.31 1.95 -6.89
CA VAL A 64 -7.34 1.12 -7.52
C VAL A 64 -7.11 1.03 -9.03
N LEU A 65 -6.89 2.14 -9.72
CA LEU A 65 -6.62 2.13 -11.17
C LEU A 65 -5.37 1.32 -11.50
N TRP A 66 -4.32 1.40 -10.69
CA TRP A 66 -3.11 0.62 -10.88
C TRP A 66 -3.37 -0.89 -10.73
N SER A 67 -4.09 -1.30 -9.69
CA SER A 67 -4.44 -2.71 -9.49
C SER A 67 -5.31 -3.26 -10.63
N VAL A 68 -6.26 -2.46 -11.10
CA VAL A 68 -7.08 -2.79 -12.27
C VAL A 68 -6.23 -2.91 -13.54
N TYR A 69 -5.28 -2.01 -13.74
CA TYR A 69 -4.32 -2.10 -14.84
C TYR A 69 -3.53 -3.40 -14.80
N LEU A 70 -2.91 -3.71 -13.66
CA LEU A 70 -2.12 -4.93 -13.49
C LEU A 70 -2.94 -6.19 -13.74
N TYR A 71 -4.16 -6.24 -13.21
CA TYR A 71 -5.08 -7.36 -13.42
C TYR A 71 -5.46 -7.53 -14.89
N LYS A 72 -5.92 -6.46 -15.55
CA LYS A 72 -6.36 -6.49 -16.97
C LYS A 72 -5.23 -6.84 -17.95
N HIS A 73 -3.97 -6.61 -17.55
CA HIS A 73 -2.80 -6.98 -18.34
C HIS A 73 -2.21 -8.35 -17.97
N GLY A 74 -2.92 -9.14 -17.14
CA GLY A 74 -2.50 -10.50 -16.79
C GLY A 74 -1.28 -10.56 -15.87
N MET A 75 -0.87 -9.44 -15.24
CA MET A 75 0.27 -9.39 -14.35
C MET A 75 -0.03 -9.97 -12.97
N THR A 76 -1.30 -10.08 -12.61
CA THR A 76 -1.76 -10.73 -11.39
C THR A 76 -3.06 -11.49 -11.62
N LYS A 77 -3.29 -12.56 -10.84
CA LYS A 77 -4.53 -13.36 -10.87
C LYS A 77 -5.57 -12.83 -9.89
N ASN A 78 -5.13 -12.29 -8.76
CA ASN A 78 -5.99 -11.80 -7.68
C ASN A 78 -5.49 -10.46 -7.14
N ILE A 79 -6.38 -9.74 -6.45
CA ILE A 79 -6.09 -8.47 -5.79
C ILE A 79 -6.48 -8.59 -4.32
N ILE A 80 -5.56 -8.31 -3.40
CA ILE A 80 -5.83 -8.20 -1.98
C ILE A 80 -5.87 -6.72 -1.62
N TYR A 81 -7.06 -6.18 -1.36
CA TYR A 81 -7.21 -4.85 -0.77
C TYR A 81 -7.13 -4.97 0.75
N SER A 82 -6.34 -4.12 1.38
CA SER A 82 -6.07 -4.19 2.81
C SER A 82 -6.24 -2.82 3.47
N GLY A 83 -6.90 -2.79 4.62
CA GLY A 83 -7.09 -1.60 5.45
C GLY A 83 -8.48 -1.53 6.09
N ASN A 84 -8.49 -1.12 7.36
CA ASN A 84 -9.70 -0.90 8.16
C ASN A 84 -10.22 0.54 7.97
N SER A 85 -11.25 0.92 8.73
CA SER A 85 -11.75 2.29 8.86
C SER A 85 -10.87 3.11 9.79
N VAL A 86 -9.77 3.68 9.27
CA VAL A 86 -8.70 4.28 10.09
C VAL A 86 -8.96 5.77 10.37
N TYR A 87 -9.14 6.58 9.33
CA TYR A 87 -9.34 8.02 9.42
C TYR A 87 -10.70 8.48 8.89
N SER A 88 -11.53 7.55 8.42
CA SER A 88 -12.91 7.78 7.98
C SER A 88 -13.76 6.58 8.37
N PRO A 89 -15.10 6.71 8.42
CA PRO A 89 -15.97 5.61 8.84
C PRO A 89 -16.13 4.50 7.81
N TYR A 90 -15.29 4.47 6.79
CA TYR A 90 -15.36 3.47 5.73
C TYR A 90 -14.18 2.50 5.81
N ILE A 91 -14.44 1.20 5.73
CA ILE A 91 -13.38 0.19 5.60
C ILE A 91 -12.68 0.39 4.25
N GLU A 92 -11.41 0.77 4.30
CA GLU A 92 -10.62 1.15 3.12
C GLU A 92 -10.56 0.00 2.10
N ALA A 93 -10.35 -1.23 2.58
CA ALA A 93 -10.28 -2.42 1.74
C ALA A 93 -11.61 -2.68 1.00
N GLU A 94 -12.74 -2.52 1.68
CA GLU A 94 -14.08 -2.68 1.09
C GLU A 94 -14.35 -1.60 0.05
N ALA A 95 -14.07 -0.33 0.38
CA ALA A 95 -14.28 0.78 -0.55
C ALA A 95 -13.47 0.59 -1.85
N MET A 96 -12.18 0.18 -1.74
CA MET A 96 -11.36 -0.10 -2.91
C MET A 96 -11.89 -1.29 -3.72
N ALA A 97 -12.41 -2.32 -3.06
CA ALA A 97 -13.02 -3.47 -3.71
C ALA A 97 -14.27 -3.08 -4.50
N LEU A 98 -15.14 -2.24 -3.92
CA LEU A 98 -16.34 -1.73 -4.60
C LEU A 98 -15.95 -0.97 -5.89
N TYR A 99 -14.94 -0.11 -5.83
CA TYR A 99 -14.43 0.58 -7.02
C TYR A 99 -13.85 -0.38 -8.06
N ALA A 100 -13.10 -1.41 -7.63
CA ALA A 100 -12.52 -2.38 -8.55
C ALA A 100 -13.60 -3.22 -9.26
N VAL A 101 -14.65 -3.64 -8.55
CA VAL A 101 -15.81 -4.33 -9.14
C VAL A 101 -16.51 -3.41 -10.15
N ALA A 102 -16.76 -2.15 -9.80
CA ALA A 102 -17.35 -1.16 -10.71
C ALA A 102 -16.49 -0.88 -11.95
N LEU A 103 -15.19 -1.18 -11.88
CA LEU A 103 -14.22 -1.10 -12.99
C LEU A 103 -14.07 -2.43 -13.76
N GLY A 104 -14.89 -3.44 -13.42
CA GLY A 104 -14.98 -4.71 -14.14
C GLY A 104 -14.01 -5.79 -13.67
N ILE A 105 -13.49 -5.70 -12.44
CA ILE A 105 -12.78 -6.83 -11.83
C ILE A 105 -13.80 -7.82 -11.25
N PRO A 106 -13.75 -9.10 -11.59
CA PRO A 106 -14.63 -10.13 -10.99
C PRO A 106 -14.45 -10.17 -9.48
N ARG A 107 -15.58 -10.22 -8.74
CA ARG A 107 -15.58 -10.19 -7.26
C ARG A 107 -14.81 -11.36 -6.65
N GLU A 108 -14.85 -12.51 -7.28
CA GLU A 108 -14.14 -13.74 -6.88
C GLU A 108 -12.61 -13.62 -6.95
N HIS A 109 -12.07 -12.64 -7.70
CA HIS A 109 -10.64 -12.35 -7.77
C HIS A 109 -10.21 -11.23 -6.81
N ILE A 110 -11.13 -10.74 -5.97
CA ILE A 110 -10.86 -9.72 -4.97
C ILE A 110 -10.93 -10.34 -3.58
N VAL A 111 -9.83 -10.22 -2.86
CA VAL A 111 -9.71 -10.60 -1.45
C VAL A 111 -9.68 -9.33 -0.60
N ILE A 112 -10.39 -9.34 0.53
CA ILE A 112 -10.49 -8.20 1.44
C ILE A 112 -9.79 -8.55 2.74
N GLU A 113 -8.86 -7.71 3.17
CA GLU A 113 -8.19 -7.76 4.46
C GLU A 113 -8.59 -6.50 5.26
N PRO A 114 -9.56 -6.57 6.18
CA PRO A 114 -10.12 -5.42 6.85
C PRO A 114 -9.54 -5.13 8.24
N GLN A 115 -8.44 -5.79 8.67
CA GLN A 115 -7.93 -5.68 10.05
C GLN A 115 -6.86 -4.60 10.20
N ALA A 116 -6.10 -4.32 9.15
CA ALA A 116 -4.93 -3.45 9.21
C ALA A 116 -5.29 -2.01 9.56
N LEU A 117 -4.62 -1.46 10.58
CA LEU A 117 -4.71 -0.06 11.01
C LEU A 117 -3.49 0.78 10.61
N HIS A 118 -2.42 0.13 10.15
CA HIS A 118 -1.14 0.76 9.81
C HIS A 118 -0.58 0.20 8.50
N SER A 119 0.22 1.00 7.79
CA SER A 119 0.80 0.60 6.51
C SER A 119 1.61 -0.70 6.56
N THR A 120 2.30 -0.97 7.68
CA THR A 120 3.04 -2.22 7.88
C THR A 120 2.12 -3.41 8.14
N GLU A 121 0.98 -3.18 8.79
CA GLU A 121 -0.05 -4.19 9.03
C GLU A 121 -0.77 -4.57 7.73
N ASN A 122 -0.99 -3.61 6.83
CA ASN A 122 -1.52 -3.91 5.50
C ASN A 122 -0.69 -4.99 4.80
N VAL A 123 0.63 -4.88 4.85
CA VAL A 123 1.53 -5.88 4.26
C VAL A 123 1.48 -7.20 5.03
N TYR A 124 1.54 -7.13 6.36
CA TYR A 124 1.62 -8.31 7.20
C TYR A 124 0.35 -9.17 7.17
N PHE A 125 -0.82 -8.56 7.39
CA PHE A 125 -2.09 -9.31 7.40
C PHE A 125 -2.46 -9.80 6.00
N SER A 126 -2.18 -9.01 4.96
CA SER A 126 -2.34 -9.49 3.58
C SER A 126 -1.43 -10.68 3.27
N TYR A 127 -0.19 -10.68 3.76
CA TYR A 127 0.71 -11.83 3.61
C TYR A 127 0.15 -13.08 4.30
N LEU A 128 -0.31 -12.97 5.54
CA LEU A 128 -0.92 -14.10 6.26
C LEU A 128 -2.15 -14.64 5.53
N LEU A 129 -3.03 -13.74 5.08
CA LEU A 129 -4.24 -14.10 4.34
C LEU A 129 -3.90 -14.77 3.00
N ALA A 130 -2.94 -14.22 2.26
CA ALA A 130 -2.45 -14.80 1.01
C ALA A 130 -1.92 -16.22 1.21
N HIS A 131 -1.16 -16.42 2.28
CA HIS A 131 -0.63 -17.74 2.63
C HIS A 131 -1.74 -18.75 2.95
N THR A 132 -2.75 -18.34 3.72
CA THR A 132 -3.92 -19.18 4.02
C THR A 132 -4.67 -19.58 2.74
N LEU A 133 -4.67 -18.71 1.73
CA LEU A 133 -5.27 -18.97 0.42
C LEU A 133 -4.35 -19.77 -0.54
N GLY A 134 -3.15 -20.13 -0.10
CA GLY A 134 -2.19 -20.86 -0.92
C GLY A 134 -1.44 -20.04 -1.96
N PHE A 135 -1.50 -18.70 -1.88
CA PHE A 135 -0.77 -17.81 -2.79
C PHE A 135 0.71 -17.76 -2.44
N LYS A 136 1.57 -17.95 -3.42
CA LYS A 136 3.03 -18.06 -3.24
C LYS A 136 3.78 -16.86 -3.82
N SER A 137 3.27 -16.26 -4.89
CA SER A 137 3.88 -15.12 -5.57
C SER A 137 3.08 -13.85 -5.29
N LEU A 138 3.67 -12.91 -4.54
CA LEU A 138 2.99 -11.69 -4.11
C LEU A 138 3.68 -10.42 -4.64
N GLY A 139 2.87 -9.48 -5.15
CA GLY A 139 3.30 -8.13 -5.48
C GLY A 139 2.79 -7.12 -4.45
N LEU A 140 3.58 -6.10 -4.09
CA LEU A 140 3.12 -4.93 -3.31
C LEU A 140 2.87 -3.76 -4.26
N ALA A 141 1.60 -3.54 -4.60
CA ALA A 141 1.16 -2.52 -5.55
C ALA A 141 0.67 -1.27 -4.81
N THR A 142 1.52 -0.24 -4.76
CA THR A 142 1.22 1.02 -4.07
C THR A 142 1.95 2.19 -4.71
N ASP A 143 1.64 3.43 -4.28
CA ASP A 143 2.33 4.62 -4.78
C ASP A 143 3.83 4.62 -4.39
N PRO A 144 4.67 5.33 -5.15
CA PRO A 144 6.13 5.34 -4.93
C PRO A 144 6.54 5.84 -3.55
N PHE A 145 5.77 6.74 -2.94
CA PHE A 145 6.07 7.27 -1.61
C PHE A 145 5.89 6.17 -0.55
N GLN A 146 4.73 5.52 -0.53
CA GLN A 146 4.48 4.43 0.41
C GLN A 146 5.37 3.21 0.12
N ALA A 147 5.61 2.86 -1.15
CA ALA A 147 6.55 1.80 -1.52
C ALA A 147 7.94 2.05 -0.94
N SER A 148 8.40 3.31 -0.98
CA SER A 148 9.66 3.73 -0.40
C SER A 148 9.68 3.63 1.13
N MET A 149 8.61 4.01 1.81
CA MET A 149 8.48 3.90 3.27
C MET A 149 8.49 2.43 3.72
N LEU A 150 7.77 1.58 3.03
CA LEU A 150 7.63 0.17 3.35
C LEU A 150 8.82 -0.68 2.91
N TYR A 151 9.71 -0.17 2.04
CA TYR A 151 10.78 -0.96 1.43
C TYR A 151 11.67 -1.70 2.45
N ARG A 152 12.15 -0.99 3.48
CA ARG A 152 13.00 -1.60 4.52
C ARG A 152 12.26 -2.65 5.34
N PHE A 153 11.01 -2.35 5.69
CA PHE A 153 10.15 -3.25 6.44
C PHE A 153 9.90 -4.53 5.64
N THR A 154 9.42 -4.40 4.40
CA THR A 154 9.10 -5.52 3.51
C THR A 154 10.33 -6.37 3.23
N LYS A 155 11.46 -5.75 2.85
CA LYS A 155 12.71 -6.47 2.58
C LYS A 155 13.25 -7.23 3.81
N LYS A 156 13.20 -6.61 4.99
CA LYS A 156 13.71 -7.22 6.23
C LYS A 156 12.85 -8.37 6.72
N ARG A 157 11.53 -8.29 6.52
CA ARG A 157 10.57 -9.22 7.13
C ARG A 157 10.13 -10.34 6.17
N PHE A 158 10.02 -10.03 4.89
CA PHE A 158 9.49 -10.95 3.87
C PHE A 158 10.53 -11.32 2.77
N GLY A 159 11.70 -10.67 2.77
CA GLY A 159 12.76 -10.98 1.81
C GLY A 159 12.29 -10.83 0.36
N THR A 160 12.32 -11.94 -0.38
CA THR A 160 11.88 -12.01 -1.78
C THR A 160 10.43 -12.47 -1.96
N MET A 161 9.72 -12.80 -0.87
CA MET A 161 8.33 -13.27 -0.91
C MET A 161 7.34 -12.21 -1.40
N ILE A 162 7.67 -10.93 -1.22
CA ILE A 162 6.86 -9.81 -1.67
C ILE A 162 7.69 -8.91 -2.59
N THR A 163 7.30 -8.82 -3.85
CA THR A 163 7.96 -8.00 -4.87
C THR A 163 7.32 -6.61 -4.94
N PRO A 164 8.09 -5.50 -4.84
CA PRO A 164 7.54 -4.15 -5.02
C PRO A 164 7.06 -3.93 -6.47
N VAL A 165 5.82 -3.46 -6.62
CA VAL A 165 5.17 -3.12 -7.90
C VAL A 165 4.62 -1.68 -7.83
N PRO A 166 5.51 -0.66 -7.79
CA PRO A 166 5.09 0.71 -7.59
C PRO A 166 4.26 1.24 -8.76
N ILE A 167 3.32 2.15 -8.44
CA ILE A 167 2.51 2.83 -9.46
C ILE A 167 3.42 3.59 -10.44
N LEU A 168 3.18 3.37 -11.73
CA LEU A 168 3.69 4.20 -12.81
C LEU A 168 2.58 5.16 -13.23
N PHE A 169 2.63 6.40 -12.74
CA PHE A 169 1.57 7.39 -12.97
C PHE A 169 1.34 7.69 -14.45
N ASP A 170 2.39 7.68 -15.26
CA ASP A 170 2.26 7.88 -16.71
C ASP A 170 1.44 6.77 -17.36
N THR A 171 1.54 5.54 -16.88
CA THR A 171 0.80 4.39 -17.39
C THR A 171 -0.71 4.52 -17.11
N ILE A 172 -1.10 5.00 -15.92
CA ILE A 172 -2.52 5.12 -15.55
C ILE A 172 -3.12 6.48 -15.93
N LYS A 173 -2.33 7.40 -16.49
CA LYS A 173 -2.77 8.75 -16.83
C LYS A 173 -4.01 8.78 -17.75
N THR A 174 -4.09 7.86 -18.69
CA THR A 174 -5.23 7.71 -19.62
C THR A 174 -6.50 7.25 -18.92
N MET A 175 -6.39 6.66 -17.72
CA MET A 175 -7.52 6.19 -16.91
C MET A 175 -8.05 7.27 -15.93
N ASN A 176 -7.44 8.45 -15.88
CA ASN A 176 -7.79 9.49 -14.90
C ASN A 176 -9.21 10.07 -15.07
N SER A 177 -9.80 10.00 -16.26
CA SER A 177 -11.18 10.42 -16.52
C SER A 177 -12.23 9.46 -15.95
N VAL A 178 -11.82 8.23 -15.60
CA VAL A 178 -12.74 7.19 -15.10
C VAL A 178 -13.10 7.49 -13.63
N ASN A 179 -14.39 7.64 -13.36
CA ASN A 179 -14.94 7.89 -12.01
C ASN A 179 -16.25 7.10 -11.83
N PRO A 180 -16.16 5.80 -11.54
CA PRO A 180 -17.36 5.01 -11.28
C PRO A 180 -18.02 5.46 -9.97
N ARG A 181 -19.35 5.30 -9.91
CA ARG A 181 -20.12 5.49 -8.68
C ARG A 181 -20.18 4.18 -7.92
N ILE A 182 -20.01 4.24 -6.62
CA ILE A 182 -20.20 3.11 -5.70
C ILE A 182 -21.22 3.48 -4.64
N ASP A 183 -21.81 2.49 -4.01
CA ASP A 183 -22.53 2.67 -2.75
C ASP A 183 -21.55 2.54 -1.58
N ALA A 184 -21.05 3.66 -1.10
CA ALA A 184 -20.08 3.71 -0.01
C ALA A 184 -20.67 3.21 1.32
N GLN A 185 -22.00 3.15 1.47
CA GLN A 185 -22.64 2.61 2.68
C GLN A 185 -22.31 1.13 2.91
N LEU A 186 -22.00 0.41 1.84
CA LEU A 186 -21.56 -1.00 1.94
C LEU A 186 -20.21 -1.17 2.66
N ALA A 187 -19.40 -0.10 2.73
CA ALA A 187 -18.13 -0.09 3.46
C ALA A 187 -18.21 0.68 4.78
N HIS A 188 -19.38 1.22 5.16
CA HIS A 188 -19.54 2.08 6.32
C HIS A 188 -19.58 1.30 7.63
N VAL A 189 -18.94 1.83 8.66
CA VAL A 189 -18.90 1.28 10.03
C VAL A 189 -19.74 2.18 10.94
N GLU A 190 -20.77 1.61 11.54
CA GLU A 190 -21.57 2.31 12.54
C GLU A 190 -20.77 2.54 13.83
N ASN A 191 -21.06 3.64 14.53
CA ASN A 191 -20.37 4.02 15.78
C ASN A 191 -18.84 4.07 15.67
N TRP A 192 -18.35 4.38 14.46
CA TRP A 192 -16.92 4.44 14.17
C TRP A 192 -16.19 5.45 15.06
N LYS A 193 -14.97 5.07 15.43
CA LYS A 193 -14.00 5.94 16.12
C LYS A 193 -12.70 5.97 15.36
N SER A 194 -12.17 7.17 15.15
CA SER A 194 -10.88 7.35 14.48
C SER A 194 -9.74 6.70 15.27
N ILE A 195 -8.71 6.24 14.56
CA ILE A 195 -7.47 5.78 15.18
C ILE A 195 -6.82 6.86 16.07
N VAL A 196 -7.10 8.13 15.80
CA VAL A 196 -6.61 9.26 16.61
C VAL A 196 -7.26 9.29 17.99
N GLU A 197 -8.50 8.82 18.09
CA GLU A 197 -9.24 8.72 19.36
C GLU A 197 -8.90 7.44 20.14
N THR A 198 -8.56 6.38 19.44
CA THR A 198 -8.36 5.04 20.03
C THR A 198 -6.89 4.71 20.33
N GLN A 199 -5.94 5.40 19.70
CA GLN A 199 -4.51 5.13 19.86
C GLN A 199 -3.71 6.40 20.17
N THR A 200 -2.76 6.29 21.10
CA THR A 200 -1.80 7.37 21.40
C THR A 200 -0.88 7.64 20.21
N PRO A 201 -0.33 8.87 20.06
CA PRO A 201 0.65 9.18 19.01
C PRO A 201 1.86 8.23 19.01
N HIS A 202 2.32 7.82 20.22
CA HIS A 202 3.42 6.88 20.35
C HIS A 202 3.08 5.50 19.76
N PHE A 203 1.91 4.96 20.09
CA PHE A 203 1.46 3.66 19.62
C PHE A 203 1.26 3.66 18.08
N ARG A 204 0.66 4.72 17.52
CA ARG A 204 0.53 4.89 16.06
C ARG A 204 1.88 4.92 15.36
N ARG A 205 2.88 5.63 15.94
CA ARG A 205 4.25 5.64 15.42
C ARG A 205 4.89 4.24 15.45
N GLN A 206 4.66 3.47 16.50
CA GLN A 206 5.12 2.07 16.56
C GLN A 206 4.49 1.21 15.47
N GLY A 207 3.18 1.37 15.23
CA GLY A 207 2.46 0.69 14.16
C GLY A 207 3.05 0.98 12.77
N THR A 208 3.30 2.26 12.44
CA THR A 208 3.94 2.61 11.15
C THR A 208 5.35 2.05 10.98
N GLN A 209 6.03 1.71 12.09
CA GLN A 209 7.35 1.06 12.09
C GLN A 209 7.27 -0.48 12.13
N GLY A 210 6.07 -1.05 12.22
CA GLY A 210 5.84 -2.49 12.36
C GLY A 210 6.29 -3.07 13.71
N LYS A 211 6.38 -2.24 14.75
CA LYS A 211 6.77 -2.68 16.10
C LYS A 211 5.61 -3.33 16.87
N ASN A 212 4.38 -3.03 16.47
CA ASN A 212 3.16 -3.60 17.06
C ASN A 212 2.83 -4.98 16.48
N ILE A 213 3.55 -5.43 15.46
CA ILE A 213 3.32 -6.72 14.81
C ILE A 213 4.10 -7.80 15.55
N PRO A 214 3.44 -8.85 16.06
CA PRO A 214 4.11 -9.97 16.69
C PRO A 214 4.78 -10.85 15.65
N PHE A 215 6.02 -10.51 15.29
CA PHE A 215 6.83 -11.35 14.42
C PHE A 215 7.47 -12.49 15.22
N GLU A 216 6.84 -13.63 15.22
CA GLU A 216 7.52 -14.88 15.54
C GLU A 216 8.27 -15.34 14.29
N LYS A 217 9.59 -15.29 14.32
CA LYS A 217 10.47 -15.72 13.21
C LYS A 217 10.15 -17.14 12.75
N ARG A 218 9.76 -18.02 13.68
CA ARG A 218 9.31 -19.39 13.40
C ARG A 218 8.00 -19.50 12.61
N ARG A 219 7.13 -18.47 12.68
CA ARG A 219 5.81 -18.50 12.01
C ARG A 219 5.91 -18.21 10.52
N LEU A 220 6.90 -17.42 10.09
CA LEU A 220 7.12 -17.12 8.68
C LEU A 220 7.92 -18.22 7.95
N ASP A 221 8.79 -18.92 8.70
CA ASP A 221 9.60 -20.02 8.17
C ASP A 221 8.84 -21.38 8.17
N ALA A 222 7.72 -21.44 8.91
CA ALA A 222 6.87 -22.63 9.01
C ALA A 222 5.59 -22.55 8.15
N LEU A 223 5.42 -21.42 7.48
CA LEU A 223 4.38 -21.18 6.50
C LEU A 223 4.96 -21.35 5.10
#